data_7d0dc50fb9f547c75a6c009b9dbc8232
#
_entry.id   7d0dc50fb9f547c75a6c009b9dbc8232
#
_cell.length_a   1.000
_cell.length_b   1.000
_cell.length_c   1.000
_cell.angle_alpha   90.00
_cell.angle_beta   90.00
_cell.angle_gamma   90.00
#
_symmetry.space_group_name_H-M   'P 1'
#
loop_
_entity.id
_entity.type
_entity.pdbx_description
1 polymer ?
#
loop_
_entity_poly.entity_id
_entity_poly.type
_entity_poly.pdbx_seq_one_letter_code
_entity_poly.pdbx_strand_id
1 'polypeptide(L)'
;MKRTILFTLLITIFTINVMAQQKIVQTAGRTQLGEFAPEFAHLNDDILFGEVWSRNDLLSLRDRSLVTLTSLISQGMTDSSLTFHLQEAKKNGITRTEISEIITHIAFYAGWPKAWAAFRQAKEVWAEDSVTTKNNSKK
;
A
#
# COMPACT_ATOMS: atom_id res chain seq x y z
N MET A 1 56.95 40.16 -3.74
CA MET A 1 55.99 39.33 -4.48
C MET A 1 55.06 38.64 -3.43
N LYS A 2 53.86 39.18 -3.25
CA LYS A 2 52.89 38.64 -2.27
C LYS A 2 51.96 37.67 -3.02
N ARG A 3 52.02 36.38 -2.67
CA ARG A 3 51.11 35.36 -3.20
C ARG A 3 49.81 35.40 -2.41
N THR A 4 48.76 35.89 -3.03
CA THR A 4 47.37 35.86 -2.49
C THR A 4 46.79 34.47 -2.74
N ILE A 5 46.59 33.68 -1.67
CA ILE A 5 45.89 32.39 -1.74
C ILE A 5 44.42 32.69 -1.66
N LEU A 6 43.69 32.46 -2.77
CA LEU A 6 42.24 32.57 -2.87
C LEU A 6 41.61 31.26 -2.34
N PHE A 7 41.07 31.29 -1.13
CA PHE A 7 40.30 30.21 -0.58
C PHE A 7 38.89 30.26 -1.18
N THR A 8 38.62 29.42 -2.18
CA THR A 8 37.27 29.18 -2.69
C THR A 8 36.54 28.25 -1.72
N LEU A 9 35.68 28.83 -0.89
CA LEU A 9 34.76 28.10 -0.01
C LEU A 9 33.63 27.49 -0.87
N LEU A 10 33.75 26.19 -1.17
CA LEU A 10 32.74 25.43 -1.87
C LEU A 10 31.59 25.11 -0.84
N ILE A 11 30.58 25.97 -0.79
CA ILE A 11 29.36 25.70 -0.01
C ILE A 11 28.55 24.70 -0.80
N THR A 12 28.67 23.42 -0.46
CA THR A 12 27.75 22.38 -0.89
C THR A 12 26.42 22.59 -0.14
N ILE A 13 25.46 23.22 -0.83
CA ILE A 13 24.09 23.30 -0.36
C ILE A 13 23.51 21.88 -0.46
N PHE A 14 23.50 21.20 0.68
CA PHE A 14 22.76 19.95 0.84
C PHE A 14 21.28 20.32 0.87
N THR A 15 20.61 20.31 -0.29
CA THR A 15 19.15 20.44 -0.36
C THR A 15 18.56 19.19 0.24
N ILE A 16 18.19 19.27 1.52
CA ILE A 16 17.34 18.27 2.15
C ILE A 16 15.98 18.40 1.45
N ASN A 17 15.72 17.52 0.49
CA ASN A 17 14.36 17.30 0.00
C ASN A 17 13.55 16.71 1.15
N VAL A 18 12.95 17.56 1.96
CA VAL A 18 11.86 17.19 2.83
C VAL A 18 10.70 16.84 1.89
N MET A 19 10.64 15.58 1.49
CA MET A 19 9.47 15.04 0.80
C MET A 19 8.30 15.25 1.76
N ALA A 20 7.49 16.27 1.50
CA ALA A 20 6.27 16.48 2.26
C ALA A 20 5.48 15.18 2.20
N GLN A 21 5.26 14.58 3.36
CA GLN A 21 4.54 13.31 3.48
C GLN A 21 3.15 13.50 2.88
N GLN A 22 2.89 12.83 1.76
CA GLN A 22 1.63 12.97 1.05
C GLN A 22 0.52 12.35 1.90
N LYS A 23 -0.36 13.21 2.42
CA LYS A 23 -1.50 12.77 3.22
C LYS A 23 -2.46 11.97 2.34
N ILE A 24 -2.83 10.77 2.79
CA ILE A 24 -3.85 9.97 2.12
C ILE A 24 -5.21 10.60 2.37
N VAL A 25 -5.95 10.83 1.29
CA VAL A 25 -7.34 11.33 1.36
C VAL A 25 -8.28 10.17 1.06
N GLN A 26 -9.10 9.81 2.05
CA GLN A 26 -10.18 8.84 1.91
C GLN A 26 -11.51 9.52 2.22
N THR A 27 -12.56 9.18 1.50
CA THR A 27 -13.91 9.73 1.66
C THR A 27 -14.99 8.65 1.70
N ALA A 28 -14.61 7.38 1.64
CA ALA A 28 -15.56 6.27 1.59
C ALA A 28 -16.46 6.20 2.82
N GLY A 29 -15.92 6.50 4.00
CA GLY A 29 -16.71 6.56 5.23
C GLY A 29 -17.81 7.61 5.16
N ARG A 30 -17.46 8.83 4.76
CA ARG A 30 -18.44 9.93 4.61
C ARG A 30 -19.46 9.66 3.51
N THR A 31 -19.00 9.13 2.38
CA THR A 31 -19.86 8.88 1.22
C THR A 31 -20.89 7.79 1.49
N GLN A 32 -20.49 6.73 2.21
CA GLN A 32 -21.34 5.56 2.41
C GLN A 32 -22.13 5.60 3.72
N LEU A 33 -21.55 6.18 4.77
CA LEU A 33 -22.10 6.09 6.14
C LEU A 33 -22.19 7.46 6.83
N GLY A 34 -21.81 8.56 6.21
CA GLY A 34 -21.69 9.87 6.87
C GLY A 34 -22.95 10.36 7.55
N GLU A 35 -24.14 10.10 6.98
CA GLU A 35 -25.43 10.45 7.60
C GLU A 35 -25.84 9.47 8.71
N PHE A 36 -25.51 8.18 8.54
CA PHE A 36 -25.90 7.14 9.49
C PHE A 36 -24.93 7.03 10.67
N ALA A 37 -23.62 7.12 10.40
CA ALA A 37 -22.57 6.92 11.39
C ALA A 37 -21.43 7.95 11.21
N PRO A 38 -21.69 9.25 11.48
CA PRO A 38 -20.74 10.33 11.21
C PRO A 38 -19.41 10.19 11.96
N GLU A 39 -19.42 9.71 13.19
CA GLU A 39 -18.21 9.47 13.97
C GLU A 39 -17.37 8.33 13.37
N PHE A 40 -18.00 7.23 12.96
CA PHE A 40 -17.30 6.15 12.28
C PHE A 40 -16.67 6.65 10.97
N ALA A 41 -17.41 7.44 10.20
CA ALA A 41 -16.90 8.02 8.95
C ALA A 41 -15.69 8.93 9.20
N HIS A 42 -15.73 9.76 10.24
CA HIS A 42 -14.60 10.59 10.66
C HIS A 42 -13.39 9.73 11.06
N LEU A 43 -13.58 8.74 11.92
CA LEU A 43 -12.49 7.85 12.37
C LEU A 43 -11.86 7.08 11.18
N ASN A 44 -12.68 6.61 10.24
CA ASN A 44 -12.20 5.93 9.04
C ASN A 44 -11.41 6.86 8.13
N ASP A 45 -12.02 7.98 7.73
CA ASP A 45 -11.47 8.82 6.67
C ASP A 45 -10.31 9.70 7.18
N ASP A 46 -10.47 10.35 8.33
CA ASP A 46 -9.50 11.33 8.82
C ASP A 46 -8.41 10.68 9.70
N ILE A 47 -8.79 9.78 10.61
CA ILE A 47 -7.84 9.20 11.55
C ILE A 47 -7.15 7.99 10.95
N LEU A 48 -7.88 6.97 10.52
CA LEU A 48 -7.27 5.77 9.98
C LEU A 48 -6.45 6.08 8.71
N PHE A 49 -7.09 6.61 7.69
CA PHE A 49 -6.40 6.89 6.42
C PHE A 49 -5.62 8.21 6.46
N GLY A 50 -6.23 9.28 6.93
CA GLY A 50 -5.64 10.62 6.94
C GLY A 50 -4.45 10.78 7.89
N GLU A 51 -4.37 10.01 8.96
CA GLU A 51 -3.26 10.07 9.91
C GLU A 51 -2.45 8.77 9.96
N VAL A 52 -3.08 7.62 10.28
CA VAL A 52 -2.32 6.37 10.52
C VAL A 52 -1.69 5.86 9.23
N TRP A 53 -2.44 5.73 8.15
CA TRP A 53 -1.90 5.31 6.86
C TRP A 53 -0.96 6.33 6.22
N SER A 54 -1.05 7.59 6.61
CA SER A 54 -0.17 8.65 6.10
C SER A 54 1.21 8.70 6.77
N ARG A 55 1.49 7.89 7.80
CA ARG A 55 2.80 7.81 8.48
C ARG A 55 3.78 6.93 7.71
N ASN A 56 4.04 7.30 6.45
CA ASN A 56 4.84 6.48 5.53
C ASN A 56 6.34 6.47 5.89
N ASP A 57 6.81 7.43 6.64
CA ASP A 57 8.15 7.53 7.22
C ASP A 57 8.40 6.49 8.34
N LEU A 58 7.36 6.08 9.05
CA LEU A 58 7.43 5.09 10.12
C LEU A 58 7.19 3.66 9.63
N LEU A 59 6.28 3.50 8.68
CA LEU A 59 5.97 2.21 8.06
C LEU A 59 5.44 2.47 6.64
N SER A 60 6.09 1.90 5.64
CA SER A 60 5.74 2.12 4.24
C SER A 60 4.30 1.70 3.93
N LEU A 61 3.68 2.32 2.91
CA LEU A 61 2.35 1.93 2.45
C LEU A 61 2.31 0.47 2.00
N ARG A 62 3.41 0.00 1.42
CA ARG A 62 3.57 -1.40 1.03
C ARG A 62 3.50 -2.34 2.24
N ASP A 63 4.26 -2.03 3.29
CA ASP A 63 4.29 -2.87 4.49
C ASP A 63 2.98 -2.78 5.27
N ARG A 64 2.32 -1.62 5.32
CA ARG A 64 0.96 -1.49 5.87
C ARG A 64 -0.02 -2.38 5.11
N SER A 65 0.07 -2.44 3.78
CA SER A 65 -0.76 -3.34 2.97
C SER A 65 -0.53 -4.81 3.34
N LEU A 66 0.74 -5.23 3.54
CA LEU A 66 1.07 -6.59 3.98
C LEU A 66 0.45 -6.92 5.33
N VAL A 67 0.60 -6.03 6.32
CA VAL A 67 0.02 -6.21 7.66
C VAL A 67 -1.50 -6.30 7.59
N THR A 68 -2.14 -5.42 6.82
CA THR A 68 -3.61 -5.40 6.68
C THR A 68 -4.11 -6.66 5.98
N LEU A 69 -3.51 -7.06 4.85
CA LEU A 69 -3.89 -8.29 4.14
C LEU A 69 -3.73 -9.54 5.01
N THR A 70 -2.59 -9.64 5.71
CA THR A 70 -2.36 -10.76 6.63
C THR A 70 -3.41 -10.82 7.73
N SER A 71 -3.77 -9.67 8.30
CA SER A 71 -4.82 -9.59 9.32
C SER A 71 -6.19 -10.02 8.79
N LEU A 72 -6.62 -9.48 7.64
CA LEU A 72 -7.92 -9.80 7.05
C LEU A 72 -8.03 -11.27 6.65
N ILE A 73 -7.02 -11.81 5.96
CA ILE A 73 -7.00 -13.20 5.53
C ILE A 73 -7.01 -14.15 6.73
N SER A 74 -6.22 -13.84 7.76
CA SER A 74 -6.15 -14.67 8.97
C SER A 74 -7.46 -14.71 9.75
N GLN A 75 -8.24 -13.64 9.72
CA GLN A 75 -9.59 -13.61 10.29
C GLN A 75 -10.64 -14.29 9.40
N GLY A 76 -10.34 -14.59 8.15
CA GLY A 76 -11.27 -15.17 7.18
C GLY A 76 -12.19 -14.13 6.54
N MET A 77 -11.83 -12.86 6.59
CA MET A 77 -12.56 -11.79 5.92
C MET A 77 -12.28 -11.85 4.43
N THR A 78 -13.30 -12.23 3.65
CA THR A 78 -13.20 -12.48 2.20
C THR A 78 -14.29 -11.75 1.42
N ASP A 79 -14.79 -10.67 1.98
CA ASP A 79 -15.75 -9.75 1.37
C ASP A 79 -15.07 -8.65 0.54
N SER A 80 -15.81 -7.62 0.19
CA SER A 80 -15.31 -6.46 -0.57
C SER A 80 -14.16 -5.72 0.11
N SER A 81 -14.03 -5.82 1.44
CA SER A 81 -12.93 -5.21 2.19
C SER A 81 -11.60 -5.82 1.78
N LEU A 82 -11.54 -7.16 1.63
CA LEU A 82 -10.32 -7.83 1.16
C LEU A 82 -9.98 -7.41 -0.28
N THR A 83 -10.98 -7.35 -1.17
CA THR A 83 -10.76 -6.90 -2.56
C THR A 83 -10.19 -5.49 -2.61
N PHE A 84 -10.76 -4.57 -1.82
CA PHE A 84 -10.24 -3.19 -1.71
C PHE A 84 -8.77 -3.17 -1.27
N HIS A 85 -8.42 -3.89 -0.22
CA HIS A 85 -7.05 -3.91 0.28
C HIS A 85 -6.07 -4.65 -0.65
N LEU A 86 -6.50 -5.63 -1.44
CA LEU A 86 -5.70 -6.23 -2.50
C LEU A 86 -5.40 -5.23 -3.62
N GLN A 87 -6.39 -4.41 -4.02
CA GLN A 87 -6.20 -3.35 -5.00
C GLN A 87 -5.21 -2.29 -4.50
N GLU A 88 -5.36 -1.85 -3.25
CA GLU A 88 -4.42 -0.90 -2.64
C GLU A 88 -3.01 -1.49 -2.51
N ALA A 89 -2.89 -2.76 -2.15
CA ALA A 89 -1.60 -3.46 -2.09
C ALA A 89 -0.91 -3.49 -3.46
N LYS A 90 -1.66 -3.74 -4.54
CA LYS A 90 -1.15 -3.66 -5.93
C LYS A 90 -0.66 -2.25 -6.27
N LYS A 91 -1.43 -1.20 -5.94
CA LYS A 91 -1.03 0.20 -6.13
C LYS A 91 0.22 0.56 -5.32
N ASN A 92 0.36 -0.02 -4.12
CA ASN A 92 1.50 0.17 -3.24
C ASN A 92 2.72 -0.69 -3.62
N GLY A 93 2.72 -1.31 -4.80
CA GLY A 93 3.86 -1.98 -5.40
C GLY A 93 4.01 -3.47 -5.06
N ILE A 94 2.99 -4.13 -4.49
CA ILE A 94 3.01 -5.57 -4.32
C ILE A 94 2.73 -6.23 -5.67
N THR A 95 3.69 -6.99 -6.16
CA THR A 95 3.62 -7.69 -7.44
C THR A 95 2.76 -8.96 -7.35
N ARG A 96 2.38 -9.48 -8.54
CA ARG A 96 1.66 -10.75 -8.65
C ARG A 96 2.42 -11.92 -8.01
N THR A 97 3.73 -11.97 -8.19
CA THR A 97 4.57 -13.02 -7.60
C THR A 97 4.57 -12.91 -6.09
N GLU A 98 4.77 -11.69 -5.56
CA GLU A 98 4.80 -11.46 -4.13
C GLU A 98 3.47 -11.79 -3.46
N ILE A 99 2.32 -11.35 -4.01
CA ILE A 99 1.03 -11.68 -3.41
C ILE A 99 0.76 -13.19 -3.40
N SER A 100 1.23 -13.92 -4.42
CA SER A 100 1.15 -15.37 -4.46
C SER A 100 1.94 -16.01 -3.32
N GLU A 101 3.18 -15.58 -3.09
CA GLU A 101 4.02 -16.06 -1.99
C GLU A 101 3.47 -15.68 -0.63
N ILE A 102 2.95 -14.46 -0.47
CA ILE A 102 2.34 -13.97 0.78
C ILE A 102 1.15 -14.85 1.17
N ILE A 103 0.21 -15.10 0.24
CA ILE A 103 -0.98 -15.92 0.52
C ILE A 103 -0.58 -17.39 0.77
N THR A 104 0.41 -17.90 0.03
CA THR A 104 0.96 -19.25 0.25
C THR A 104 1.55 -19.36 1.65
N HIS A 105 2.35 -18.39 2.09
CA HIS A 105 2.92 -18.37 3.43
C HIS A 105 1.81 -18.31 4.50
N ILE A 106 0.82 -17.43 4.34
CA ILE A 106 -0.31 -17.29 5.26
C ILE A 106 -1.09 -18.61 5.39
N ALA A 107 -1.18 -19.44 4.35
CA ALA A 107 -1.91 -20.71 4.38
C ALA A 107 -1.44 -21.64 5.50
N PHE A 108 -0.13 -21.64 5.83
CA PHE A 108 0.44 -22.45 6.89
C PHE A 108 0.09 -21.97 8.31
N TYR A 109 -0.22 -20.68 8.46
CA TYR A 109 -0.53 -20.07 9.76
C TYR A 109 -2.04 -19.83 9.96
N ALA A 110 -2.77 -19.52 8.90
CA ALA A 110 -4.20 -19.19 8.96
C ALA A 110 -5.13 -20.30 8.45
N GLY A 111 -4.58 -21.27 7.73
CA GLY A 111 -5.31 -22.41 7.17
C GLY A 111 -5.66 -22.27 5.69
N TRP A 112 -5.62 -23.39 4.97
CA TRP A 112 -5.81 -23.50 3.53
C TRP A 112 -7.15 -22.93 3.02
N PRO A 113 -8.30 -23.16 3.67
CA PRO A 113 -9.58 -22.60 3.17
C PRO A 113 -9.57 -21.08 3.04
N LYS A 114 -8.92 -20.38 3.98
CA LYS A 114 -8.80 -18.92 3.97
C LYS A 114 -7.87 -18.44 2.83
N ALA A 115 -6.76 -19.15 2.64
CA ALA A 115 -5.85 -18.87 1.53
C ALA A 115 -6.52 -19.08 0.17
N TRP A 116 -7.28 -20.16 -0.02
CA TRP A 116 -8.06 -20.38 -1.25
C TRP A 116 -9.06 -19.25 -1.51
N ALA A 117 -9.75 -18.75 -0.49
CA ALA A 117 -10.66 -17.64 -0.64
C ALA A 117 -9.93 -16.34 -1.04
N ALA A 118 -8.78 -16.06 -0.42
CA ALA A 118 -7.94 -14.92 -0.76
C ALA A 118 -7.38 -15.02 -2.19
N PHE A 119 -6.93 -16.21 -2.61
CA PHE A 119 -6.43 -16.43 -3.97
C PHE A 119 -7.47 -16.16 -5.06
N ARG A 120 -8.75 -16.49 -4.83
CA ARG A 120 -9.82 -16.17 -5.79
C ARG A 120 -9.88 -14.69 -6.07
N GLN A 121 -9.86 -13.85 -5.04
CA GLN A 121 -9.90 -12.39 -5.19
C GLN A 121 -8.59 -11.82 -5.73
N ALA A 122 -7.45 -12.29 -5.22
CA ALA A 122 -6.14 -11.85 -5.71
C ALA A 122 -5.96 -12.14 -7.21
N LYS A 123 -6.42 -13.30 -7.70
CA LYS A 123 -6.38 -13.65 -9.12
C LYS A 123 -7.14 -12.64 -9.97
N GLU A 124 -8.27 -12.13 -9.52
CA GLU A 124 -9.05 -11.12 -10.23
C GLU A 124 -8.32 -9.77 -10.26
N VAL A 125 -7.79 -9.33 -9.11
CA VAL A 125 -7.07 -8.05 -9.00
C VAL A 125 -5.80 -8.01 -9.87
N TRP A 126 -5.08 -9.12 -10.02
CA TRP A 126 -3.87 -9.21 -10.86
C TRP A 126 -4.11 -9.85 -12.24
N ALA A 127 -5.37 -10.03 -12.68
CA ALA A 127 -5.68 -10.65 -13.98
C ALA A 127 -5.13 -9.84 -15.17
N GLU A 128 -5.18 -8.51 -15.12
CA GLU A 128 -4.76 -7.62 -16.19
C GLU A 128 -3.25 -7.68 -16.49
N ASP A 129 -2.43 -7.99 -15.48
CA ASP A 129 -0.98 -8.08 -15.63
C ASP A 129 -0.57 -9.25 -16.54
N SER A 130 -1.44 -10.27 -16.69
CA SER A 130 -1.20 -11.45 -17.52
C SER A 130 -1.42 -11.20 -19.02
N VAL A 131 -2.19 -10.19 -19.39
CA VAL A 131 -2.49 -9.83 -20.79
C VAL A 131 -1.34 -9.03 -21.39
N THR A 132 -0.74 -8.13 -20.62
CA THR A 132 0.36 -7.28 -21.07
C THR A 132 1.63 -8.09 -21.33
N THR A 133 1.90 -9.12 -20.52
CA THR A 133 3.09 -9.98 -20.66
C THR A 133 3.01 -10.87 -21.92
N LYS A 134 1.82 -11.33 -22.30
CA LYS A 134 1.63 -12.16 -23.51
C LYS A 134 1.81 -11.38 -24.82
N ASN A 135 1.55 -10.07 -24.80
CA ASN A 135 1.72 -9.24 -26.01
C ASN A 135 3.18 -8.83 -26.24
N ASN A 136 4.01 -8.76 -25.20
CA ASN A 136 5.43 -8.43 -25.33
C ASN A 136 6.32 -9.64 -25.67
N SER A 137 5.83 -10.86 -25.52
CA SER A 137 6.58 -12.08 -25.89
C SER A 137 6.35 -12.54 -27.34
N LYS A 138 5.55 -11.79 -28.14
CA LYS A 138 5.28 -12.06 -29.57
C LYS A 138 5.89 -11.02 -30.51
N LYS A 139 6.77 -10.17 -30.03
CA LYS A 139 7.64 -9.30 -30.83
C LYS A 139 9.08 -9.77 -30.68
#